data_7a9d54b531e7dcc8508d75467d302b96
#
_entry.id   7a9d54b531e7dcc8508d75467d302b96
#
_cell.length_a   1.000
_cell.length_b   1.000
_cell.length_c   1.000
_cell.angle_alpha   90.00
_cell.angle_beta   90.00
_cell.angle_gamma   90.00
#
_symmetry.space_group_name_H-M   'P 1'
#
loop_
_entity.id
_entity.type
_entity.pdbx_description
1 polymer ?
#
loop_
_entity_poly.entity_id
_entity_poly.type
_entity_poly.pdbx_seq_one_letter_code
_entity_poly.pdbx_strand_id
1 'polypeptide(L)'
;MIKRLLEVQFFTYIGLLIVKILSSTYTIKIIGPEIEKNVFKKKQVPIYVSWHQRFFPGITLFATRKPITIMISQSRDGELISKIVNRLGWRPVRGSSSRGGREALREIKTLVHKGYKVGHIVDGPRGPLGIVKPGLLLIAQFSGMPIVPTITSAEKKWVFNSWDRFMIPKPFSRVIFRFGDEIYVPRNLRGDAFEEKRSSIENALKKLYTETDSLWEDPEQVHRLFKQ
;
A
#
# COMPACT_ATOMS: atom_id res chain seq x y z
N MET A 1 -28.66 -16.63 7.73
CA MET A 1 -27.88 -15.42 8.09
C MET A 1 -26.71 -15.77 9.04
N ILE A 2 -26.93 -16.43 10.15
CA ILE A 2 -25.90 -16.82 11.15
C ILE A 2 -24.78 -17.66 10.54
N LYS A 3 -25.09 -18.73 9.77
CA LYS A 3 -24.09 -19.59 9.13
C LYS A 3 -23.11 -18.81 8.26
N ARG A 4 -23.58 -17.86 7.46
CA ARG A 4 -22.73 -16.99 6.63
C ARG A 4 -21.83 -16.06 7.43
N LEU A 5 -22.30 -15.57 8.58
CA LEU A 5 -21.49 -14.76 9.48
C LEU A 5 -20.36 -15.56 10.11
N LEU A 6 -20.65 -16.80 10.53
CA LEU A 6 -19.65 -17.72 11.07
C LEU A 6 -18.60 -18.11 10.03
N GLU A 7 -19.02 -18.40 8.80
CA GLU A 7 -18.10 -18.67 7.68
C GLU A 7 -17.15 -17.50 7.42
N VAL A 8 -17.66 -16.27 7.32
CA VAL A 8 -16.81 -15.09 7.10
C VAL A 8 -15.87 -14.85 8.28
N GLN A 9 -16.30 -15.08 9.51
CA GLN A 9 -15.41 -14.97 10.67
C GLN A 9 -14.32 -16.04 10.63
N PHE A 10 -14.66 -17.29 10.36
CA PHE A 10 -13.71 -18.39 10.26
C PHE A 10 -12.63 -18.11 9.21
N PHE A 11 -13.01 -17.73 7.99
CA PHE A 11 -12.04 -17.36 6.94
C PHE A 11 -11.23 -16.13 7.29
N THR A 12 -11.80 -15.19 8.05
CA THR A 12 -11.04 -14.03 8.54
C THR A 12 -9.92 -14.44 9.50
N TYR A 13 -10.20 -15.36 10.43
CA TYR A 13 -9.17 -15.85 11.36
C TYR A 13 -8.10 -16.67 10.66
N ILE A 14 -8.47 -17.54 9.75
CA ILE A 14 -7.52 -18.32 8.93
C ILE A 14 -6.64 -17.36 8.11
N GLY A 15 -7.24 -16.42 7.39
CA GLY A 15 -6.50 -15.43 6.60
C GLY A 15 -5.54 -14.59 7.46
N LEU A 16 -5.99 -14.15 8.63
CA LEU A 16 -5.14 -13.43 9.58
C LEU A 16 -3.96 -14.28 10.08
N LEU A 17 -4.22 -15.55 10.38
CA LEU A 17 -3.19 -16.49 10.83
C LEU A 17 -2.15 -16.71 9.73
N ILE A 18 -2.59 -16.97 8.49
CA ILE A 18 -1.70 -17.12 7.34
C ILE A 18 -0.84 -15.87 7.13
N VAL A 19 -1.46 -14.68 7.12
CA VAL A 19 -0.75 -13.42 6.96
C VAL A 19 0.31 -13.24 8.05
N LYS A 20 -0.03 -13.50 9.31
CA LYS A 20 0.92 -13.38 10.43
C LYS A 20 2.05 -14.40 10.35
N ILE A 21 1.74 -15.66 10.11
CA ILE A 21 2.74 -16.73 10.01
C ILE A 21 3.70 -16.43 8.85
N LEU A 22 3.18 -16.15 7.65
CA LEU A 22 4.04 -15.82 6.51
C LEU A 22 4.91 -14.61 6.80
N SER A 23 4.32 -13.52 7.31
CA SER A 23 5.06 -12.28 7.57
C SER A 23 6.13 -12.46 8.66
N SER A 24 5.95 -13.35 9.62
CA SER A 24 6.94 -13.63 10.67
C SER A 24 8.14 -14.43 10.16
N THR A 25 8.02 -15.09 9.01
CA THR A 25 9.13 -15.84 8.40
C THR A 25 10.06 -14.97 7.56
N TYR A 26 9.68 -13.73 7.24
CA TYR A 26 10.45 -12.89 6.34
C TYR A 26 11.57 -12.15 7.06
N THR A 27 12.73 -12.13 6.41
CA THR A 27 13.80 -11.20 6.79
C THR A 27 13.63 -9.92 6.00
N ILE A 28 13.13 -8.86 6.66
CA ILE A 28 12.78 -7.60 6.00
C ILE A 28 13.89 -6.58 6.17
N LYS A 29 14.39 -6.05 5.05
CA LYS A 29 15.27 -4.87 5.01
C LYS A 29 14.48 -3.67 4.51
N ILE A 30 14.56 -2.56 5.27
CA ILE A 30 13.90 -1.29 4.91
C ILE A 30 14.95 -0.37 4.31
N ILE A 31 14.65 0.18 3.12
CA ILE A 31 15.47 1.19 2.42
C ILE A 31 14.72 2.51 2.42
N GLY A 32 15.42 3.61 2.71
CA GLY A 32 14.86 4.98 2.72
C GLY A 32 13.96 5.30 3.92
N PRO A 33 14.18 4.75 5.14
CA PRO A 33 13.32 5.04 6.30
C PRO A 33 13.40 6.50 6.75
N GLU A 34 14.43 7.24 6.35
CA GLU A 34 14.60 8.67 6.60
C GLU A 34 13.53 9.52 5.91
N ILE A 35 13.00 9.08 4.77
CA ILE A 35 11.92 9.76 4.04
C ILE A 35 10.68 9.86 4.94
N GLU A 36 10.26 8.74 5.52
CA GLU A 36 9.13 8.70 6.46
C GLU A 36 9.39 9.60 7.69
N LYS A 37 10.60 9.52 8.25
CA LYS A 37 11.01 10.35 9.40
C LYS A 37 10.97 11.86 9.08
N ASN A 38 11.36 12.25 7.86
CA ASN A 38 11.33 13.63 7.43
C ASN A 38 9.91 14.17 7.29
N VAL A 39 8.96 13.36 6.78
CA VAL A 39 7.54 13.71 6.75
C VAL A 39 7.02 13.99 8.17
N PHE A 40 7.34 13.14 9.14
CA PHE A 40 6.92 13.34 10.53
C PHE A 40 7.57 14.58 11.18
N LYS A 41 8.84 14.88 10.89
CA LYS A 41 9.49 16.10 11.36
C LYS A 41 8.78 17.37 10.89
N LYS A 42 8.17 17.34 9.70
CA LYS A 42 7.35 18.44 9.15
C LYS A 42 5.93 18.47 9.78
N LYS A 43 5.63 17.64 10.78
CA LYS A 43 4.30 17.45 11.40
C LYS A 43 3.22 17.07 10.38
N GLN A 44 3.59 16.33 9.35
CA GLN A 44 2.71 15.81 8.31
C GLN A 44 2.50 14.31 8.47
N VAL A 45 1.43 13.78 7.86
CA VAL A 45 1.18 12.34 7.79
C VAL A 45 1.35 11.86 6.35
N PRO A 46 2.09 10.78 6.10
CA PRO A 46 2.31 10.28 4.75
C PRO A 46 1.07 9.60 4.18
N ILE A 47 0.90 9.73 2.86
CA ILE A 47 0.04 8.89 2.03
C ILE A 47 0.96 7.85 1.41
N TYR A 48 1.06 6.67 2.02
CA TYR A 48 1.83 5.55 1.47
C TYR A 48 1.10 4.97 0.27
N VAL A 49 1.80 4.80 -0.83
CA VAL A 49 1.21 4.30 -2.07
C VAL A 49 2.00 3.13 -2.63
N SER A 50 1.30 2.14 -3.14
CA SER A 50 1.90 0.97 -3.77
C SER A 50 0.98 0.43 -4.86
N TRP A 51 1.54 -0.42 -5.74
CA TRP A 51 0.76 -1.24 -6.67
C TRP A 51 0.07 -2.38 -5.92
N HIS A 52 -1.09 -2.80 -6.39
CA HIS A 52 -1.82 -3.95 -5.85
C HIS A 52 -0.96 -5.22 -5.82
N GLN A 53 -0.17 -5.43 -6.85
CA GLN A 53 0.80 -6.52 -6.96
C GLN A 53 1.77 -6.59 -5.76
N ARG A 54 2.19 -5.45 -5.21
CA ARG A 54 3.30 -5.30 -4.25
C ARG A 54 2.86 -4.96 -2.82
N PHE A 55 1.57 -5.05 -2.56
CA PHE A 55 1.00 -4.66 -1.28
C PHE A 55 1.39 -5.61 -0.13
N PHE A 56 1.50 -6.90 -0.42
CA PHE A 56 1.91 -7.89 0.58
C PHE A 56 3.44 -8.06 0.59
N PRO A 57 4.13 -8.12 1.73
CA PRO A 57 3.67 -8.10 3.13
C PRO A 57 3.58 -6.70 3.78
N GLY A 58 3.58 -5.63 3.02
CA GLY A 58 3.47 -4.27 3.54
C GLY A 58 2.33 -4.06 4.52
N ILE A 59 1.25 -4.84 4.38
CA ILE A 59 0.08 -4.76 5.26
C ILE A 59 0.41 -5.01 6.74
N THR A 60 1.34 -5.93 7.04
CA THR A 60 1.78 -6.20 8.41
C THR A 60 2.80 -5.19 8.89
N LEU A 61 3.72 -4.79 8.02
CA LEU A 61 4.72 -3.77 8.32
C LEU A 61 4.06 -2.44 8.67
N PHE A 62 3.13 -1.97 7.87
CA PHE A 62 2.42 -0.71 8.13
C PHE A 62 1.43 -0.78 9.29
N ALA A 63 0.98 -1.98 9.67
CA ALA A 63 0.15 -2.14 10.86
C ALA A 63 0.83 -1.66 12.15
N THR A 64 2.15 -1.53 12.17
CA THR A 64 2.92 -0.94 13.28
C THR A 64 2.86 0.59 13.33
N ARG A 65 2.39 1.25 12.26
CA ARG A 65 2.38 2.71 12.09
C ARG A 65 1.02 3.35 12.40
N LYS A 66 0.35 2.86 13.44
CA LYS A 66 -0.95 3.38 13.89
C LYS A 66 -0.87 4.87 14.29
N PRO A 67 -1.94 5.64 14.14
CA PRO A 67 -3.19 5.30 13.44
C PRO A 67 -3.00 5.33 11.92
N ILE A 68 -3.55 4.32 11.22
CA ILE A 68 -3.45 4.19 9.77
C ILE A 68 -4.79 3.73 9.17
N THR A 69 -5.13 4.24 8.01
CA THR A 69 -6.35 3.90 7.26
C THR A 69 -6.03 3.39 5.86
N ILE A 70 -6.94 2.63 5.28
CA ILE A 70 -6.86 2.14 3.90
C ILE A 70 -8.24 2.09 3.26
N MET A 71 -8.32 2.48 1.98
CA MET A 71 -9.54 2.32 1.20
C MET A 71 -9.67 0.89 0.67
N ILE A 72 -10.81 0.25 0.91
CA ILE A 72 -11.09 -1.12 0.48
C ILE A 72 -12.43 -1.18 -0.24
N SER A 73 -12.48 -1.87 -1.37
CA SER A 73 -13.70 -1.99 -2.18
C SER A 73 -14.87 -2.62 -1.41
N GLN A 74 -16.10 -2.30 -1.83
CA GLN A 74 -17.34 -2.88 -1.26
C GLN A 74 -17.69 -4.25 -1.85
N SER A 75 -16.72 -4.96 -2.45
CA SER A 75 -16.88 -6.34 -2.95
C SER A 75 -16.90 -7.37 -1.81
N ARG A 76 -17.23 -8.64 -2.13
CA ARG A 76 -17.14 -9.75 -1.18
C ARG A 76 -15.72 -9.96 -0.66
N ASP A 77 -14.75 -9.96 -1.56
CA ASP A 77 -13.33 -10.10 -1.19
C ASP A 77 -12.88 -8.91 -0.34
N GLY A 78 -13.31 -7.70 -0.70
CA GLY A 78 -13.10 -6.51 0.10
C GLY A 78 -13.70 -6.60 1.51
N GLU A 79 -14.81 -7.31 1.70
CA GLU A 79 -15.38 -7.55 3.04
C GLU A 79 -14.44 -8.39 3.91
N LEU A 80 -13.91 -9.49 3.36
CA LEU A 80 -12.95 -10.36 4.05
C LEU A 80 -11.66 -9.59 4.38
N ILE A 81 -11.08 -8.93 3.38
CA ILE A 81 -9.85 -8.14 3.55
C ILE A 81 -10.04 -7.03 4.58
N SER A 82 -11.19 -6.32 4.53
CA SER A 82 -11.53 -5.28 5.51
C SER A 82 -11.50 -5.79 6.95
N LYS A 83 -12.02 -6.99 7.20
CA LYS A 83 -12.00 -7.62 8.53
C LYS A 83 -10.58 -8.01 8.96
N ILE A 84 -9.78 -8.56 8.03
CA ILE A 84 -8.38 -8.93 8.29
C ILE A 84 -7.55 -7.68 8.66
N VAL A 85 -7.61 -6.64 7.83
CA VAL A 85 -6.82 -5.41 8.08
C VAL A 85 -7.27 -4.69 9.36
N ASN A 86 -8.56 -4.72 9.66
CA ASN A 86 -9.07 -4.15 10.91
C ASN A 86 -8.49 -4.88 12.14
N ARG A 87 -8.38 -6.20 12.10
CA ARG A 87 -7.73 -6.99 13.17
C ARG A 87 -6.22 -6.79 13.26
N LEU A 88 -5.59 -6.37 12.18
CA LEU A 88 -4.18 -5.94 12.16
C LEU A 88 -4.01 -4.53 12.75
N GLY A 89 -5.10 -3.79 12.96
CA GLY A 89 -5.09 -2.45 13.54
C GLY A 89 -5.14 -1.31 12.55
N TRP A 90 -5.46 -1.59 11.29
CA TRP A 90 -5.83 -0.57 10.33
C TRP A 90 -7.28 -0.15 10.51
N ARG A 91 -7.62 1.05 10.09
CA ARG A 91 -9.00 1.49 9.93
C ARG A 91 -9.42 1.38 8.46
N PRO A 92 -10.18 0.37 8.04
CA PRO A 92 -10.67 0.28 6.67
C PRO A 92 -11.77 1.31 6.40
N VAL A 93 -11.66 2.01 5.27
CA VAL A 93 -12.72 2.86 4.69
C VAL A 93 -13.28 2.16 3.46
N ARG A 94 -14.61 1.99 3.40
CA ARG A 94 -15.25 1.17 2.37
C ARG A 94 -15.65 1.99 1.14
N GLY A 95 -14.93 1.77 0.02
CA GLY A 95 -15.18 2.42 -1.25
C GLY A 95 -14.12 2.08 -2.29
N SER A 96 -14.37 2.48 -3.53
CA SER A 96 -13.44 2.35 -4.66
C SER A 96 -13.80 3.36 -5.75
N SER A 97 -12.98 3.46 -6.79
CA SER A 97 -13.29 4.28 -7.97
C SER A 97 -14.62 3.92 -8.66
N SER A 98 -15.09 2.67 -8.48
CA SER A 98 -16.32 2.18 -9.10
C SER A 98 -17.56 2.24 -8.20
N ARG A 99 -17.41 2.31 -6.88
CA ARG A 99 -18.54 2.32 -5.94
C ARG A 99 -18.17 2.95 -4.61
N GLY A 100 -18.94 3.94 -4.15
CA GLY A 100 -18.76 4.58 -2.83
C GLY A 100 -17.47 5.40 -2.70
N GLY A 101 -16.83 5.79 -3.82
CA GLY A 101 -15.55 6.48 -3.82
C GLY A 101 -15.60 7.88 -3.22
N ARG A 102 -16.68 8.64 -3.49
CA ARG A 102 -16.82 10.02 -2.97
C ARG A 102 -16.93 10.05 -1.45
N GLU A 103 -17.76 9.17 -0.88
CA GLU A 103 -17.95 9.01 0.55
C GLU A 103 -16.65 8.55 1.24
N ALA A 104 -15.98 7.56 0.64
CA ALA A 104 -14.69 7.08 1.12
C ALA A 104 -13.62 8.18 1.12
N LEU A 105 -13.55 9.01 0.07
CA LEU A 105 -12.63 10.14 0.02
C LEU A 105 -12.92 11.19 1.11
N ARG A 106 -14.20 11.47 1.39
CA ARG A 106 -14.60 12.39 2.49
C ARG A 106 -14.20 11.83 3.85
N GLU A 107 -14.41 10.52 4.07
CA GLU A 107 -13.99 9.86 5.32
C GLU A 107 -12.47 9.88 5.48
N ILE A 108 -11.71 9.55 4.42
CA ILE A 108 -10.23 9.62 4.45
C ILE A 108 -9.78 11.05 4.78
N LYS A 109 -10.38 12.08 4.17
CA LYS A 109 -10.08 13.47 4.51
C LYS A 109 -10.23 13.73 6.01
N THR A 110 -11.35 13.32 6.59
CA THR A 110 -11.59 13.48 8.04
C THR A 110 -10.55 12.74 8.88
N LEU A 111 -10.17 11.52 8.47
CA LEU A 111 -9.17 10.72 9.17
C LEU A 111 -7.77 11.34 9.10
N VAL A 112 -7.36 11.87 7.95
CA VAL A 112 -6.08 12.57 7.79
C VAL A 112 -6.00 13.77 8.73
N HIS A 113 -7.07 14.57 8.86
CA HIS A 113 -7.11 15.69 9.81
C HIS A 113 -7.03 15.24 11.28
N LYS A 114 -7.37 13.97 11.57
CA LYS A 114 -7.20 13.32 12.88
C LYS A 114 -5.82 12.66 13.05
N GLY A 115 -4.89 12.88 12.13
CA GLY A 115 -3.54 12.33 12.19
C GLY A 115 -3.38 10.89 11.68
N TYR A 116 -4.39 10.34 11.00
CA TYR A 116 -4.27 9.02 10.37
C TYR A 116 -3.38 9.11 9.12
N LYS A 117 -2.39 8.23 9.05
CA LYS A 117 -1.66 7.93 7.82
C LYS A 117 -2.59 7.19 6.86
N VAL A 118 -2.30 7.27 5.58
CA VAL A 118 -3.14 6.63 4.55
C VAL A 118 -2.31 5.57 3.82
N GLY A 119 -2.79 4.35 3.74
CA GLY A 119 -2.34 3.37 2.76
C GLY A 119 -3.26 3.42 1.54
N HIS A 120 -2.71 3.53 0.34
CA HIS A 120 -3.49 3.59 -0.88
C HIS A 120 -2.90 2.71 -1.98
N ILE A 121 -3.74 1.82 -2.52
CA ILE A 121 -3.39 0.96 -3.65
C ILE A 121 -3.82 1.70 -4.93
N VAL A 122 -2.82 2.09 -5.72
CA VAL A 122 -3.00 3.16 -6.73
C VAL A 122 -3.67 2.72 -8.02
N ASP A 123 -3.55 1.45 -8.41
CA ASP A 123 -4.18 0.85 -9.60
C ASP A 123 -5.62 0.37 -9.33
N GLY A 124 -6.01 0.33 -8.05
CA GLY A 124 -7.36 -0.03 -7.64
C GLY A 124 -7.69 -1.53 -7.82
N PRO A 125 -8.90 -1.96 -7.45
CA PRO A 125 -9.23 -3.38 -7.37
C PRO A 125 -9.48 -4.08 -8.72
N ARG A 126 -9.52 -3.32 -9.82
CA ARG A 126 -9.80 -3.84 -11.17
C ARG A 126 -8.71 -3.47 -12.18
N GLY A 127 -7.63 -2.80 -11.74
CA GLY A 127 -6.57 -2.38 -12.63
C GLY A 127 -6.98 -1.32 -13.67
N PRO A 128 -6.27 -1.28 -14.80
CA PRO A 128 -5.14 -2.16 -15.16
C PRO A 128 -3.90 -1.94 -14.30
N LEU A 129 -3.06 -2.97 -14.20
CA LEU A 129 -1.79 -2.94 -13.49
C LEU A 129 -0.90 -1.80 -14.01
N GLY A 130 -0.30 -1.07 -13.09
CA GLY A 130 0.66 -0.02 -13.43
C GLY A 130 0.04 1.30 -13.90
N ILE A 131 -1.27 1.52 -13.66
CA ILE A 131 -1.97 2.78 -13.96
C ILE A 131 -2.48 3.42 -12.66
N VAL A 132 -1.95 4.58 -12.32
CA VAL A 132 -2.38 5.33 -11.13
C VAL A 132 -3.77 5.91 -11.34
N LYS A 133 -4.71 5.61 -10.43
CA LYS A 133 -6.08 6.14 -10.48
C LYS A 133 -6.15 7.57 -9.93
N PRO A 134 -7.04 8.43 -10.47
CA PRO A 134 -7.18 9.84 -10.05
C PRO A 134 -7.44 10.03 -8.55
N GLY A 135 -8.04 9.05 -7.88
CA GLY A 135 -8.40 9.11 -6.47
C GLY A 135 -7.21 9.43 -5.55
N LEU A 136 -6.02 8.96 -5.88
CA LEU A 136 -4.80 9.29 -5.15
C LEU A 136 -4.52 10.80 -5.12
N LEU A 137 -4.55 11.43 -6.30
CA LEU A 137 -4.28 12.87 -6.41
C LEU A 137 -5.31 13.68 -5.63
N LEU A 138 -6.57 13.27 -5.68
CA LEU A 138 -7.64 13.91 -4.90
C LEU A 138 -7.36 13.83 -3.40
N ILE A 139 -6.90 12.67 -2.88
CA ILE A 139 -6.49 12.55 -1.48
C ILE A 139 -5.36 13.53 -1.16
N ALA A 140 -4.32 13.58 -1.97
CA ALA A 140 -3.18 14.46 -1.75
C ALA A 140 -3.57 15.95 -1.84
N GLN A 141 -4.38 16.34 -2.83
CA GLN A 141 -4.84 17.72 -3.01
C GLN A 141 -5.65 18.24 -1.82
N PHE A 142 -6.67 17.51 -1.36
CA PHE A 142 -7.52 18.02 -0.29
C PHE A 142 -6.87 17.92 1.09
N SER A 143 -5.91 17.01 1.28
CA SER A 143 -5.18 16.87 2.54
C SER A 143 -3.97 17.79 2.63
N GLY A 144 -3.32 18.08 1.51
CA GLY A 144 -2.02 18.76 1.46
C GLY A 144 -0.86 17.89 1.98
N MET A 145 -1.11 16.58 2.17
CA MET A 145 -0.11 15.64 2.68
C MET A 145 0.71 15.04 1.55
N PRO A 146 2.00 14.70 1.80
CA PRO A 146 2.85 14.12 0.78
C PRO A 146 2.46 12.68 0.46
N ILE A 147 2.55 12.34 -0.82
CA ILE A 147 2.57 10.97 -1.30
C ILE A 147 3.97 10.41 -1.06
N VAL A 148 4.04 9.24 -0.45
CA VAL A 148 5.28 8.50 -0.23
C VAL A 148 5.17 7.18 -0.97
N PRO A 149 5.81 7.04 -2.15
CA PRO A 149 5.86 5.77 -2.87
C PRO A 149 6.48 4.67 -2.02
N THR A 150 5.92 3.49 -2.06
CA THR A 150 6.44 2.33 -1.34
C THR A 150 6.37 1.08 -2.19
N ILE A 151 7.43 0.29 -2.19
CA ILE A 151 7.49 -0.96 -2.95
C ILE A 151 8.01 -2.08 -2.06
N THR A 152 7.37 -3.22 -2.18
CA THR A 152 7.87 -4.48 -1.64
C THR A 152 8.44 -5.33 -2.76
N SER A 153 9.65 -5.83 -2.58
CA SER A 153 10.27 -6.82 -3.46
C SER A 153 10.81 -7.99 -2.67
N ALA A 154 10.77 -9.20 -3.23
CA ALA A 154 11.21 -10.40 -2.56
C ALA A 154 12.14 -11.22 -3.45
N GLU A 155 13.17 -11.78 -2.84
CA GLU A 155 14.13 -12.67 -3.50
C GLU A 155 13.43 -13.90 -4.09
N LYS A 156 12.66 -14.60 -3.25
CA LYS A 156 11.88 -15.78 -3.63
C LYS A 156 10.40 -15.48 -3.47
N LYS A 157 9.63 -15.64 -4.53
CA LYS A 157 8.22 -15.23 -4.57
C LYS A 157 7.37 -16.17 -5.38
N TRP A 158 6.09 -16.26 -5.02
CA TRP A 158 5.04 -16.74 -5.90
C TRP A 158 4.42 -15.54 -6.62
N VAL A 159 4.18 -15.65 -7.91
CA VAL A 159 3.44 -14.66 -8.71
C VAL A 159 2.24 -15.35 -9.28
N PHE A 160 1.06 -14.88 -8.92
CA PHE A 160 -0.22 -15.47 -9.36
C PHE A 160 -0.58 -15.01 -10.77
N ASN A 161 -1.26 -15.86 -11.51
CA ASN A 161 -1.78 -15.51 -12.84
C ASN A 161 -3.13 -14.78 -12.71
N SER A 162 -3.08 -13.58 -12.12
CA SER A 162 -4.19 -12.64 -11.93
C SER A 162 -3.94 -11.36 -12.74
N TRP A 163 -4.96 -10.50 -12.88
CA TRP A 163 -4.85 -9.23 -13.60
C TRP A 163 -3.70 -8.34 -13.08
N ASP A 164 -3.41 -8.40 -11.77
CA ASP A 164 -2.41 -7.63 -11.07
C ASP A 164 -1.07 -8.36 -10.91
N ARG A 165 -0.99 -9.63 -11.33
CA ARG A 165 0.20 -10.47 -11.10
C ARG A 165 0.61 -10.46 -9.62
N PHE A 166 -0.36 -10.62 -8.72
CA PHE A 166 -0.16 -10.52 -7.27
C PHE A 166 1.03 -11.35 -6.78
N MET A 167 1.86 -10.76 -5.93
CA MET A 167 3.10 -11.35 -5.46
C MET A 167 3.02 -11.67 -3.97
N ILE A 168 3.34 -12.92 -3.61
CA ILE A 168 3.54 -13.33 -2.22
C ILE A 168 4.97 -13.85 -2.05
N PRO A 169 5.79 -13.28 -1.16
CA PRO A 169 7.09 -13.85 -0.84
C PRO A 169 6.96 -15.27 -0.30
N LYS A 170 7.88 -16.17 -0.70
CA LYS A 170 7.93 -17.52 -0.12
C LYS A 170 8.36 -17.46 1.34
N PRO A 171 7.98 -18.41 2.19
CA PRO A 171 8.47 -18.50 3.57
C PRO A 171 9.98 -18.40 3.64
N PHE A 172 10.50 -17.75 4.67
CA PHE A 172 11.95 -17.54 4.92
C PHE A 172 12.66 -16.73 3.82
N SER A 173 11.92 -15.99 3.00
CA SER A 173 12.49 -15.13 1.96
C SER A 173 13.06 -13.85 2.55
N ARG A 174 14.13 -13.37 1.92
CA ARG A 174 14.58 -11.99 2.10
C ARG A 174 13.63 -11.07 1.35
N VAL A 175 13.23 -9.97 2.00
CA VAL A 175 12.27 -9.02 1.47
C VAL A 175 12.83 -7.61 1.63
N ILE A 176 12.84 -6.84 0.55
CA ILE A 176 13.15 -5.42 0.56
C ILE A 176 11.83 -4.65 0.60
N PHE A 177 11.72 -3.75 1.57
CA PHE A 177 10.70 -2.73 1.62
C PHE A 177 11.37 -1.38 1.39
N ARG A 178 11.01 -0.67 0.31
CA ARG A 178 11.66 0.59 -0.06
C ARG A 178 10.68 1.74 -0.07
N PHE A 179 11.06 2.85 0.57
CA PHE A 179 10.40 4.14 0.43
C PHE A 179 11.04 4.91 -0.73
N GLY A 180 10.21 5.54 -1.56
CA GLY A 180 10.61 6.52 -2.54
C GLY A 180 10.42 7.94 -2.02
N ASP A 181 10.98 8.91 -2.73
CA ASP A 181 10.93 10.32 -2.35
C ASP A 181 9.52 10.86 -2.21
N GLU A 182 9.34 11.78 -1.27
CA GLU A 182 8.06 12.43 -1.03
C GLU A 182 7.60 13.28 -2.22
N ILE A 183 6.35 13.13 -2.64
CA ILE A 183 5.77 13.84 -3.77
C ILE A 183 4.59 14.69 -3.29
N TYR A 184 4.66 16.00 -3.50
CA TYR A 184 3.57 16.92 -3.20
C TYR A 184 2.70 17.15 -4.43
N VAL A 185 1.38 17.30 -4.20
CA VAL A 185 0.39 17.60 -5.23
C VAL A 185 -0.22 18.97 -4.93
N PRO A 186 -0.07 19.97 -5.81
CA PRO A 186 -0.69 21.27 -5.64
C PRO A 186 -2.22 21.17 -5.54
N ARG A 187 -2.83 21.97 -4.65
CA ARG A 187 -4.28 21.86 -4.34
C ARG A 187 -5.19 22.18 -5.54
N ASN A 188 -4.74 23.00 -6.48
CA ASN A 188 -5.58 23.52 -7.57
C ASN A 188 -5.27 22.90 -8.94
N LEU A 189 -4.56 21.77 -9.00
CA LEU A 189 -4.29 21.08 -10.27
C LEU A 189 -5.58 20.57 -10.91
N ARG A 190 -5.76 20.88 -12.19
CA ARG A 190 -6.90 20.45 -13.03
C ARG A 190 -6.45 20.25 -14.47
N GLY A 191 -7.29 19.61 -15.28
CA GLY A 191 -7.03 19.39 -16.71
C GLY A 191 -5.71 18.68 -16.98
N ASP A 192 -4.97 19.16 -17.96
CA ASP A 192 -3.71 18.53 -18.42
C ASP A 192 -2.65 18.48 -17.32
N ALA A 193 -2.51 19.54 -16.51
CA ALA A 193 -1.57 19.56 -15.39
C ALA A 193 -1.87 18.50 -14.32
N PHE A 194 -3.15 18.13 -14.14
CA PHE A 194 -3.54 17.01 -13.26
C PHE A 194 -3.08 15.68 -13.85
N GLU A 195 -3.27 15.46 -15.13
CA GLU A 195 -2.86 14.22 -15.82
C GLU A 195 -1.34 14.09 -15.91
N GLU A 196 -0.62 15.18 -16.17
CA GLU A 196 0.84 15.22 -16.13
C GLU A 196 1.36 14.81 -14.72
N LYS A 197 0.76 15.37 -13.66
CA LYS A 197 1.14 15.02 -12.29
C LYS A 197 0.82 13.56 -11.96
N ARG A 198 -0.35 13.04 -12.41
CA ARG A 198 -0.72 11.64 -12.27
C ARG A 198 0.31 10.73 -12.94
N SER A 199 0.67 11.05 -14.18
CA SER A 199 1.67 10.31 -14.95
C SER A 199 3.07 10.38 -14.32
N SER A 200 3.46 11.54 -13.79
CA SER A 200 4.72 11.71 -13.05
C SER A 200 4.80 10.77 -11.82
N ILE A 201 3.71 10.67 -11.03
CA ILE A 201 3.64 9.75 -9.88
C ILE A 201 3.69 8.29 -10.35
N GLU A 202 3.00 7.97 -11.43
CA GLU A 202 3.03 6.64 -12.04
C GLU A 202 4.45 6.24 -12.45
N ASN A 203 5.16 7.14 -13.12
CA ASN A 203 6.55 6.92 -13.55
C ASN A 203 7.50 6.76 -12.35
N ALA A 204 7.31 7.56 -11.29
CA ALA A 204 8.09 7.43 -10.06
C ALA A 204 7.91 6.05 -9.40
N LEU A 205 6.67 5.55 -9.35
CA LEU A 205 6.39 4.20 -8.84
C LEU A 205 6.97 3.10 -9.72
N LYS A 206 6.88 3.22 -11.06
CA LYS A 206 7.48 2.27 -12.01
C LYS A 206 9.00 2.24 -11.88
N LYS A 207 9.63 3.40 -11.76
CA LYS A 207 11.08 3.53 -11.53
C LYS A 207 11.48 2.85 -10.22
N LEU A 208 10.79 3.17 -9.12
CA LEU A 208 11.06 2.58 -7.80
C LEU A 208 10.90 1.05 -7.82
N TYR A 209 9.90 0.54 -8.54
CA TYR A 209 9.68 -0.88 -8.77
C TYR A 209 10.89 -1.53 -9.45
N THR A 210 11.30 -1.00 -10.61
CA THR A 210 12.39 -1.56 -11.41
C THR A 210 13.71 -1.52 -10.63
N GLU A 211 14.05 -0.38 -10.04
CA GLU A 211 15.26 -0.22 -9.23
C GLU A 211 15.30 -1.13 -8.00
N THR A 212 14.13 -1.42 -7.39
CA THR A 212 14.10 -2.31 -6.22
C THR A 212 14.22 -3.77 -6.61
N ASP A 213 13.64 -4.15 -7.74
CA ASP A 213 13.77 -5.53 -8.25
C ASP A 213 15.17 -5.82 -8.76
N SER A 214 15.83 -4.86 -9.41
CA SER A 214 17.23 -5.04 -9.90
C SER A 214 18.25 -5.24 -8.77
N LEU A 215 17.95 -4.85 -7.54
CA LEU A 215 18.84 -5.12 -6.41
C LEU A 215 19.11 -6.62 -6.21
N TRP A 216 18.17 -7.49 -6.62
CA TRP A 216 18.37 -8.95 -6.51
C TRP A 216 19.33 -9.52 -7.55
N GLU A 217 19.71 -8.77 -8.59
CA GLU A 217 20.63 -9.17 -9.64
C GLU A 217 22.09 -9.05 -9.21
N ASP A 218 22.36 -8.32 -8.10
CA ASP A 218 23.71 -8.17 -7.51
C ASP A 218 23.80 -8.89 -6.14
N PRO A 219 24.34 -10.12 -6.10
CA PRO A 219 24.45 -10.91 -4.87
C PRO A 219 25.29 -10.23 -3.79
N GLU A 220 26.34 -9.47 -4.17
CA GLU A 220 27.20 -8.76 -3.22
C GLU A 220 26.47 -7.60 -2.57
N GLN A 221 25.72 -6.83 -3.33
CA GLN A 221 24.88 -5.75 -2.81
C GLN A 221 23.81 -6.31 -1.88
N VAL A 222 23.14 -7.39 -2.27
CA VAL A 222 22.14 -8.07 -1.42
C VAL A 222 22.79 -8.53 -0.12
N HIS A 223 23.96 -9.14 -0.17
CA HIS A 223 24.67 -9.60 1.02
C HIS A 223 25.01 -8.43 1.96
N ARG A 224 25.51 -7.31 1.44
CA ARG A 224 25.78 -6.09 2.23
C ARG A 224 24.51 -5.54 2.87
N LEU A 225 23.39 -5.50 2.13
CA LEU A 225 22.11 -5.01 2.63
C LEU A 225 21.56 -5.82 3.82
N PHE A 226 21.74 -7.13 3.83
CA PHE A 226 21.16 -8.02 4.84
C PHE A 226 22.14 -8.42 5.96
N LYS A 227 23.43 -8.08 5.86
CA LYS A 227 24.40 -8.26 6.94
C LYS A 227 24.34 -7.20 8.04
N GLN A 228 23.77 -6.02 7.73
CA GLN A 228 23.57 -4.90 8.66
C GLN A 228 22.22 -5.04 9.39
#